data_00c506a9c1365852a9904d82997cbb41
#
_entry.id   00c506a9c1365852a9904d82997cbb41
#
_cell.length_a   1.000
_cell.length_b   1.000
_cell.length_c   1.000
_cell.angle_alpha   90.00
_cell.angle_beta   90.00
_cell.angle_gamma   90.00
#
_symmetry.space_group_name_H-M   'P 1'
#
loop_
_entity.id
_entity.type
_entity.pdbx_description
1 polymer ?
#
loop_
_entity_poly.entity_id
_entity_poly.type
_entity_poly.pdbx_seq_one_letter_code
_entity_poly.pdbx_strand_id
1 'polypeptide(L)'
;MAINRRQFIRSLGLGAACTAIPGTSLWASDKSLNTKDERLFKLPTLKCDVIVVGAGPAGIPAAIAAAREGAKVILLEEDMLPGGAPVDMYVTYMCGAPRIGVFLDMVKELNRKHSLSIMPSSTIKDWAWDGKQHWWLPSAFVQVLDGFIEAEKNITLMCASPVVDTLVTAKGNRNQVYGVCVMRQGMLQKIEAPVTIDATGTGLVAAKAGCEYFYGSDARKDFNER
;
A
#
# COMPACT_ATOMS: atom_id res chain seq x y z
N MET A 1 -20.36 -33.75 -1.74
CA MET A 1 -20.98 -32.44 -1.50
C MET A 1 -19.88 -31.39 -1.40
N ALA A 2 -19.68 -30.56 -2.40
CA ALA A 2 -18.58 -29.59 -2.41
C ALA A 2 -18.99 -28.38 -1.55
N ILE A 3 -18.23 -28.14 -0.48
CA ILE A 3 -18.41 -26.95 0.36
C ILE A 3 -17.90 -25.75 -0.44
N ASN A 4 -18.75 -24.73 -0.64
CA ASN A 4 -18.33 -23.53 -1.32
C ASN A 4 -17.44 -22.65 -0.40
N ARG A 5 -16.66 -21.75 -1.00
CA ARG A 5 -15.69 -20.90 -0.28
C ARG A 5 -16.29 -20.12 0.90
N ARG A 6 -17.53 -19.67 0.81
CA ARG A 6 -18.24 -18.97 1.89
C ARG A 6 -18.61 -19.90 3.06
N GLN A 7 -18.96 -21.16 2.76
CA GLN A 7 -19.25 -22.16 3.79
C GLN A 7 -17.99 -22.61 4.51
N PHE A 8 -16.87 -22.74 3.78
CA PHE A 8 -15.57 -23.05 4.36
C PHE A 8 -15.08 -21.97 5.34
N ILE A 9 -15.18 -20.69 4.97
CA ILE A 9 -14.81 -19.57 5.86
C ILE A 9 -15.70 -19.52 7.10
N ARG A 10 -16.98 -19.83 6.99
CA ARG A 10 -17.90 -19.95 8.14
C ARG A 10 -17.56 -21.12 9.06
N SER A 11 -17.14 -22.25 8.50
CA SER A 11 -16.80 -23.45 9.29
C SER A 11 -15.48 -23.32 10.07
N LEU A 12 -14.58 -22.42 9.69
CA LEU A 12 -13.32 -22.17 10.40
C LEU A 12 -13.47 -21.24 11.62
N GLY A 13 -14.69 -20.80 11.96
CA GLY A 13 -14.93 -19.91 13.11
C GLY A 13 -14.39 -18.48 12.92
N LEU A 14 -13.68 -18.20 11.84
CA LEU A 14 -13.17 -16.86 11.50
C LEU A 14 -14.30 -15.86 11.25
N GLY A 15 -15.46 -16.35 10.80
CA GLY A 15 -16.66 -15.53 10.67
C GLY A 15 -17.25 -15.07 12.02
N ALA A 16 -17.05 -15.83 13.10
CA ALA A 16 -17.59 -15.49 14.42
C ALA A 16 -16.73 -14.43 15.14
N ALA A 17 -15.42 -14.45 14.93
CA ALA A 17 -14.53 -13.43 15.51
C ALA A 17 -14.79 -12.03 14.87
N CYS A 18 -15.13 -11.99 13.58
CA CYS A 18 -15.50 -10.75 12.92
C CYS A 18 -16.90 -10.25 13.26
N THR A 19 -17.83 -11.12 13.67
CA THR A 19 -19.20 -10.73 14.05
C THR A 19 -19.34 -10.30 15.51
N ALA A 20 -18.36 -10.60 16.36
CA ALA A 20 -18.36 -10.20 17.77
C ALA A 20 -17.93 -8.73 17.99
N ILE A 21 -17.41 -8.05 16.97
CA ILE A 21 -17.19 -6.60 16.99
C ILE A 21 -18.44 -5.96 16.34
N PRO A 22 -19.28 -5.23 17.07
CA PRO A 22 -20.41 -4.54 16.47
C PRO A 22 -19.93 -3.60 15.35
N GLY A 23 -20.32 -3.89 14.11
CA GLY A 23 -20.01 -3.06 12.96
C GLY A 23 -18.97 -3.63 11.98
N THR A 24 -18.76 -4.93 11.97
CA THR A 24 -17.69 -5.55 11.21
C THR A 24 -18.03 -6.10 9.84
N SER A 25 -18.12 -5.26 8.92
CA SER A 25 -17.21 -5.34 7.80
C SER A 25 -16.33 -4.09 7.90
N LEU A 26 -15.16 -4.18 8.49
CA LEU A 26 -14.19 -3.07 8.56
C LEU A 26 -13.87 -2.51 7.16
N TRP A 27 -14.18 -3.24 6.12
CA TRP A 27 -14.00 -2.91 4.71
C TRP A 27 -15.27 -2.39 4.02
N ALA A 28 -16.44 -2.49 4.66
CA ALA A 28 -17.73 -2.18 4.02
C ALA A 28 -18.65 -1.31 4.85
N SER A 29 -18.23 -0.76 5.98
CA SER A 29 -19.05 0.21 6.69
C SER A 29 -18.65 1.62 6.29
N ASP A 30 -19.61 2.37 5.75
CA ASP A 30 -19.51 3.82 5.52
C ASP A 30 -19.31 4.63 6.82
N LYS A 31 -19.24 3.95 7.97
CA LYS A 31 -19.03 4.60 9.26
C LYS A 31 -17.55 4.74 9.52
N SER A 32 -17.06 5.96 9.44
CA SER A 32 -15.72 6.30 9.93
C SER A 32 -15.58 5.98 11.43
N LEU A 33 -14.39 5.59 11.84
CA LEU A 33 -14.07 5.45 13.26
C LEU A 33 -14.31 6.78 13.99
N ASN A 34 -14.79 6.70 15.23
CA ASN A 34 -14.78 7.89 16.08
C ASN A 34 -13.33 8.18 16.54
N THR A 35 -12.56 8.76 15.65
CA THR A 35 -11.15 9.08 15.90
C THR A 35 -10.91 10.08 17.03
N LYS A 36 -11.99 10.69 17.55
CA LYS A 36 -11.95 11.59 18.73
C LYS A 36 -12.02 10.82 20.05
N ASP A 37 -12.44 9.56 20.05
CA ASP A 37 -12.46 8.75 21.26
C ASP A 37 -11.07 8.14 21.54
N GLU A 38 -10.28 8.83 22.36
CA GLU A 38 -8.91 8.42 22.70
C GLU A 38 -8.84 7.05 23.39
N ARG A 39 -9.95 6.57 23.97
CA ARG A 39 -10.01 5.26 24.63
C ARG A 39 -9.85 4.09 23.64
N LEU A 40 -10.10 4.34 22.36
CA LEU A 40 -9.93 3.36 21.30
C LEU A 40 -8.45 3.10 20.98
N PHE A 41 -7.58 4.08 21.25
CA PHE A 41 -6.17 4.03 20.89
C PHE A 41 -5.35 3.54 22.07
N LYS A 42 -4.82 2.33 21.95
CA LYS A 42 -4.04 1.67 23.00
C LYS A 42 -2.53 1.84 22.82
N LEU A 43 -2.09 2.20 21.64
CA LEU A 43 -0.69 2.45 21.33
C LEU A 43 -0.42 3.96 21.30
N PRO A 44 0.81 4.40 21.67
CA PRO A 44 1.19 5.80 21.59
C PRO A 44 1.05 6.35 20.16
N THR A 45 0.62 7.61 20.06
CA THR A 45 0.59 8.34 18.79
C THR A 45 2.02 8.51 18.27
N LEU A 46 2.26 8.12 17.03
CA LEU A 46 3.51 8.38 16.33
C LEU A 46 3.42 9.69 15.55
N LYS A 47 4.58 10.34 15.36
CA LYS A 47 4.68 11.58 14.56
C LYS A 47 5.86 11.49 13.60
N CYS A 48 5.63 11.94 12.38
CA CYS A 48 6.64 12.04 11.33
C CYS A 48 6.34 13.24 10.41
N ASP A 49 7.19 13.44 9.40
CA ASP A 49 6.99 14.52 8.44
C ASP A 49 6.11 14.06 7.28
N VAL A 50 6.27 12.80 6.87
CA VAL A 50 5.51 12.20 5.76
C VAL A 50 5.05 10.80 6.14
N ILE A 51 3.77 10.53 5.95
CA ILE A 51 3.21 9.17 5.94
C ILE A 51 3.05 8.74 4.49
N VAL A 52 3.54 7.55 4.17
CA VAL A 52 3.25 6.88 2.89
C VAL A 52 2.44 5.63 3.19
N VAL A 53 1.26 5.52 2.61
CA VAL A 53 0.36 4.38 2.80
C VAL A 53 0.40 3.48 1.58
N GLY A 54 0.85 2.24 1.78
CA GLY A 54 1.12 1.25 0.76
C GLY A 54 2.61 1.19 0.38
N ALA A 55 3.27 0.07 0.66
CA ALA A 55 4.67 -0.18 0.29
C ALA A 55 4.78 -0.99 -1.02
N GLY A 56 3.99 -0.61 -2.00
CA GLY A 56 4.07 -1.12 -3.37
C GLY A 56 5.02 -0.32 -4.27
N PRO A 57 4.99 -0.57 -5.59
CA PRO A 57 5.86 0.07 -6.59
C PRO A 57 5.76 1.61 -6.65
N ALA A 58 4.68 2.19 -6.15
CA ALA A 58 4.50 3.64 -6.07
C ALA A 58 4.98 4.19 -4.72
N GLY A 59 4.62 3.52 -3.61
CA GLY A 59 4.87 4.04 -2.27
C GLY A 59 6.32 3.97 -1.85
N ILE A 60 7.03 2.88 -2.17
CA ILE A 60 8.45 2.74 -1.81
C ILE A 60 9.30 3.84 -2.45
N PRO A 61 9.23 4.09 -3.77
CA PRO A 61 9.96 5.21 -4.37
C PRO A 61 9.57 6.58 -3.80
N ALA A 62 8.29 6.79 -3.47
CA ALA A 62 7.84 8.03 -2.84
C ALA A 62 8.44 8.22 -1.45
N ALA A 63 8.47 7.15 -0.63
CA ALA A 63 9.09 7.18 0.69
C ALA A 63 10.59 7.47 0.61
N ILE A 64 11.31 6.81 -0.32
CA ILE A 64 12.73 7.02 -0.53
C ILE A 64 13.03 8.45 -0.98
N ALA A 65 12.24 8.97 -1.94
CA ALA A 65 12.42 10.33 -2.40
C ALA A 65 12.23 11.34 -1.25
N ALA A 66 11.16 11.18 -0.45
CA ALA A 66 10.93 12.04 0.70
C ALA A 66 12.06 11.95 1.75
N ALA A 67 12.55 10.74 2.02
CA ALA A 67 13.65 10.53 2.97
C ALA A 67 14.96 11.17 2.50
N ARG A 68 15.26 11.12 1.21
CA ARG A 68 16.45 11.78 0.60
C ARG A 68 16.39 13.30 0.69
N GLU A 69 15.19 13.87 0.72
CA GLU A 69 14.98 15.30 1.00
C GLU A 69 15.03 15.63 2.50
N GLY A 70 15.38 14.66 3.35
CA GLY A 70 15.56 14.83 4.79
C GLY A 70 14.31 14.62 5.65
N ALA A 71 13.16 14.27 5.07
CA ALA A 71 11.94 14.01 5.82
C ALA A 71 12.04 12.71 6.64
N LYS A 72 11.45 12.72 7.84
CA LYS A 72 11.16 11.50 8.59
C LYS A 72 9.91 10.86 8.00
N VAL A 73 10.05 9.66 7.49
CA VAL A 73 8.98 8.95 6.78
C VAL A 73 8.53 7.73 7.57
N ILE A 74 7.22 7.56 7.72
CA ILE A 74 6.62 6.27 8.09
C ILE A 74 5.99 5.70 6.84
N LEU A 75 6.50 4.54 6.39
CA LEU A 75 5.98 3.77 5.28
C LEU A 75 5.14 2.62 5.83
N LEU A 76 3.86 2.61 5.51
CA LEU A 76 2.88 1.65 5.99
C LEU A 76 2.59 0.60 4.94
N GLU A 77 2.52 -0.66 5.37
CA GLU A 77 2.10 -1.77 4.53
C GLU A 77 1.08 -2.64 5.29
N GLU A 78 0.00 -3.00 4.60
CA GLU A 78 -1.03 -3.87 5.19
C GLU A 78 -0.58 -5.33 5.27
N ASP A 79 0.24 -5.76 4.33
CA ASP A 79 0.79 -7.10 4.30
C ASP A 79 2.05 -7.26 5.13
N MET A 80 2.52 -8.52 5.25
CA MET A 80 3.70 -8.86 6.04
C MET A 80 5.01 -8.45 5.36
N LEU A 81 4.99 -8.23 4.04
CA LEU A 81 6.16 -7.89 3.23
C LEU A 81 5.85 -6.68 2.34
N PRO A 82 6.83 -5.82 2.08
CA PRO A 82 6.68 -4.76 1.09
C PRO A 82 6.74 -5.33 -0.33
N GLY A 83 6.16 -4.62 -1.28
CA GLY A 83 6.27 -4.92 -2.70
C GLY A 83 4.95 -4.84 -3.46
N GLY A 84 3.82 -4.99 -2.77
CA GLY A 84 2.48 -4.95 -3.37
C GLY A 84 2.29 -6.00 -4.45
N ALA A 85 1.51 -5.70 -5.50
CA ALA A 85 1.13 -6.67 -6.54
C ALA A 85 2.29 -7.51 -7.12
N PRO A 86 3.51 -7.00 -7.31
CA PRO A 86 4.68 -7.82 -7.68
C PRO A 86 5.02 -8.96 -6.71
N VAL A 87 4.65 -8.83 -5.45
CA VAL A 87 4.93 -9.80 -4.39
C VAL A 87 3.67 -10.59 -4.03
N ASP A 88 2.59 -9.89 -3.70
CA ASP A 88 1.38 -10.47 -3.11
C ASP A 88 0.49 -11.14 -4.14
N MET A 89 0.42 -10.56 -5.35
CA MET A 89 -0.42 -11.05 -6.44
C MET A 89 0.37 -11.78 -7.52
N TYR A 90 1.68 -11.97 -7.31
CA TYR A 90 2.57 -12.61 -8.28
C TYR A 90 2.55 -11.94 -9.67
N VAL A 91 2.33 -10.63 -9.72
CA VAL A 91 2.49 -9.85 -10.94
C VAL A 91 4.00 -9.67 -11.19
N THR A 92 4.62 -10.72 -11.68
CA THR A 92 6.08 -10.88 -11.74
C THR A 92 6.70 -10.36 -13.04
N TYR A 93 5.97 -9.57 -13.78
CA TYR A 93 6.48 -8.89 -14.97
C TYR A 93 6.06 -7.43 -14.98
N MET A 94 6.86 -6.62 -15.66
CA MET A 94 6.65 -5.18 -15.73
C MET A 94 5.87 -4.82 -17.00
N CYS A 95 4.76 -4.11 -16.82
CA CYS A 95 4.02 -3.49 -17.91
C CYS A 95 4.55 -2.06 -18.11
N GLY A 96 5.48 -1.88 -19.01
CA GLY A 96 6.19 -0.63 -19.21
C GLY A 96 7.55 -0.59 -18.49
N ALA A 97 8.43 0.30 -18.94
CA ALA A 97 9.75 0.46 -18.34
C ALA A 97 9.86 1.83 -17.66
N PRO A 98 10.35 1.90 -16.43
CA PRO A 98 10.68 3.18 -15.81
C PRO A 98 11.85 3.80 -16.58
N ARG A 99 11.75 5.08 -16.87
CA ARG A 99 12.82 5.80 -17.61
C ARG A 99 13.75 6.55 -16.68
N ILE A 100 13.27 6.94 -15.52
CA ILE A 100 14.00 7.75 -14.54
C ILE A 100 13.55 7.40 -13.12
N GLY A 101 14.31 7.82 -12.13
CA GLY A 101 13.92 7.84 -10.71
C GLY A 101 14.22 6.54 -9.99
N VAL A 102 13.84 6.53 -8.71
CA VAL A 102 14.17 5.48 -7.75
C VAL A 102 13.73 4.09 -8.23
N PHE A 103 12.56 3.99 -8.84
CA PHE A 103 12.06 2.70 -9.33
C PHE A 103 12.96 2.13 -10.44
N LEU A 104 13.52 2.97 -11.32
CA LEU A 104 14.52 2.54 -12.30
C LEU A 104 15.77 1.98 -11.62
N ASP A 105 16.23 2.64 -10.56
CA ASP A 105 17.43 2.20 -9.83
C ASP A 105 17.19 0.84 -9.14
N MET A 106 15.99 0.63 -8.58
CA MET A 106 15.58 -0.67 -8.04
C MET A 106 15.57 -1.77 -9.09
N VAL A 107 15.05 -1.49 -10.27
CA VAL A 107 15.00 -2.47 -11.36
C VAL A 107 16.41 -2.77 -11.89
N LYS A 108 17.29 -1.78 -11.98
CA LYS A 108 18.71 -2.00 -12.33
C LYS A 108 19.39 -2.90 -11.29
N GLU A 109 19.16 -2.64 -10.02
CA GLU A 109 19.73 -3.43 -8.93
C GLU A 109 19.20 -4.86 -8.92
N LEU A 110 17.90 -5.04 -9.19
CA LEU A 110 17.27 -6.35 -9.35
C LEU A 110 17.98 -7.16 -10.45
N ASN A 111 18.21 -6.55 -11.61
CA ASN A 111 18.93 -7.20 -12.70
C ASN A 111 20.40 -7.48 -12.37
N ARG A 112 21.04 -6.60 -11.61
CA ARG A 112 22.45 -6.75 -11.21
C ARG A 112 22.65 -7.91 -10.22
N LYS A 113 21.79 -8.00 -9.20
CA LYS A 113 21.92 -9.01 -8.14
C LYS A 113 21.34 -10.36 -8.53
N HIS A 114 20.26 -10.32 -9.23
CA HIS A 114 19.50 -11.51 -9.57
C HIS A 114 19.48 -11.64 -11.10
N SER A 115 20.49 -12.31 -11.66
CA SER A 115 20.48 -12.76 -13.06
C SER A 115 19.32 -13.72 -13.38
N LEU A 116 18.32 -13.75 -12.53
CA LEU A 116 17.10 -14.53 -12.55
C LEU A 116 15.95 -13.85 -13.27
N SER A 117 16.18 -12.79 -14.03
CA SER A 117 15.22 -12.47 -15.07
C SER A 117 15.20 -13.68 -16.02
N ILE A 118 14.10 -14.39 -16.02
CA ILE A 118 13.90 -15.61 -16.82
C ILE A 118 14.06 -15.34 -18.33
N MET A 119 14.35 -14.11 -18.69
CA MET A 119 14.63 -13.64 -20.05
C MET A 119 16.10 -13.27 -20.18
N PRO A 120 16.96 -14.20 -20.69
CA PRO A 120 18.41 -14.02 -20.75
C PRO A 120 18.92 -12.88 -21.63
N SER A 121 18.05 -12.16 -22.32
CA SER A 121 18.44 -11.19 -23.36
C SER A 121 18.24 -9.73 -23.01
N SER A 122 17.74 -9.39 -21.81
CA SER A 122 17.61 -8.00 -21.41
C SER A 122 18.92 -7.50 -20.81
N THR A 123 19.86 -7.10 -21.67
CA THR A 123 20.98 -6.28 -21.23
C THR A 123 20.45 -4.89 -20.86
N ILE A 124 20.79 -4.43 -19.66
CA ILE A 124 20.39 -3.11 -19.11
C ILE A 124 20.89 -1.94 -19.98
N LYS A 125 21.64 -2.20 -21.02
CA LYS A 125 22.31 -1.14 -21.81
C LYS A 125 21.36 -0.15 -22.44
N ASP A 126 20.15 -0.59 -22.77
CA ASP A 126 19.14 0.25 -23.42
C ASP A 126 17.79 0.06 -22.76
N TRP A 127 17.59 0.70 -21.62
CA TRP A 127 16.28 0.80 -20.94
C TRP A 127 15.29 1.69 -21.71
N ALA A 128 15.51 1.90 -22.99
CA ALA A 128 14.41 2.19 -23.87
C ALA A 128 13.54 0.93 -23.94
N TRP A 129 12.23 1.10 -23.83
CA TRP A 129 11.26 0.07 -24.06
C TRP A 129 11.61 -0.69 -25.37
N ASP A 130 12.13 -1.89 -25.23
CA ASP A 130 12.51 -2.76 -26.35
C ASP A 130 11.39 -3.77 -26.69
N GLY A 131 10.22 -3.61 -26.07
CA GLY A 131 9.09 -4.54 -26.21
C GLY A 131 9.27 -5.87 -25.48
N LYS A 132 10.35 -6.05 -24.72
CA LYS A 132 10.58 -7.29 -23.96
C LYS A 132 10.00 -7.17 -22.56
N GLN A 133 9.48 -8.30 -22.06
CA GLN A 133 8.95 -8.38 -20.70
C GLN A 133 10.08 -8.71 -19.74
N HIS A 134 10.16 -7.95 -18.64
CA HIS A 134 11.10 -8.20 -17.57
C HIS A 134 10.39 -8.99 -16.47
N TRP A 135 10.93 -10.15 -16.16
CA TRP A 135 10.39 -11.06 -15.15
C TRP A 135 11.31 -11.11 -13.94
N TRP A 136 10.74 -11.31 -12.78
CA TRP A 136 11.48 -11.50 -11.54
C TRP A 136 10.79 -12.50 -10.62
N LEU A 137 11.54 -13.01 -9.65
CA LEU A 137 10.97 -13.74 -8.52
C LEU A 137 10.53 -12.75 -7.45
N PRO A 138 9.33 -12.90 -6.84
CA PRO A 138 8.88 -12.05 -5.75
C PRO A 138 9.91 -11.91 -4.62
N SER A 139 10.54 -13.01 -4.21
CA SER A 139 11.59 -13.01 -3.18
C SER A 139 12.82 -12.19 -3.54
N ALA A 140 13.24 -12.20 -4.81
CA ALA A 140 14.35 -11.39 -5.29
C ALA A 140 13.97 -9.90 -5.29
N PHE A 141 12.73 -9.60 -5.65
CA PHE A 141 12.21 -8.23 -5.63
C PHE A 141 12.19 -7.68 -4.20
N VAL A 142 11.62 -8.42 -3.23
CA VAL A 142 11.63 -8.03 -1.82
C VAL A 142 13.03 -7.72 -1.32
N GLN A 143 14.03 -8.57 -1.61
CA GLN A 143 15.42 -8.33 -1.18
C GLN A 143 16.00 -7.02 -1.72
N VAL A 144 15.65 -6.66 -2.94
CA VAL A 144 16.07 -5.36 -3.51
C VAL A 144 15.36 -4.21 -2.83
N LEU A 145 14.05 -4.31 -2.62
CA LEU A 145 13.25 -3.30 -1.95
C LEU A 145 13.76 -3.04 -0.53
N ASP A 146 13.98 -4.11 0.24
CA ASP A 146 14.52 -4.03 1.61
C ASP A 146 15.86 -3.29 1.62
N GLY A 147 16.77 -3.64 0.71
CA GLY A 147 18.06 -2.97 0.61
C GLY A 147 17.97 -1.47 0.31
N PHE A 148 16.99 -1.05 -0.49
CA PHE A 148 16.76 0.38 -0.75
C PHE A 148 16.10 1.09 0.44
N ILE A 149 15.18 0.44 1.14
CA ILE A 149 14.53 1.00 2.33
C ILE A 149 15.53 1.12 3.48
N GLU A 150 16.32 0.08 3.74
CA GLU A 150 17.32 0.04 4.81
C GLU A 150 18.46 1.06 4.61
N ALA A 151 18.76 1.41 3.36
CA ALA A 151 19.74 2.44 3.06
C ALA A 151 19.31 3.84 3.52
N GLU A 152 18.01 4.07 3.67
CA GLU A 152 17.43 5.36 4.07
C GLU A 152 17.09 5.36 5.57
N LYS A 153 17.99 5.90 6.39
CA LYS A 153 17.82 5.91 7.87
C LYS A 153 16.61 6.68 8.38
N ASN A 154 16.02 7.52 7.53
CA ASN A 154 14.85 8.33 7.85
C ASN A 154 13.53 7.61 7.56
N ILE A 155 13.57 6.38 7.03
CA ILE A 155 12.37 5.58 6.79
C ILE A 155 12.15 4.59 7.94
N THR A 156 10.94 4.57 8.46
CA THR A 156 10.43 3.51 9.33
C THR A 156 9.38 2.72 8.55
N LEU A 157 9.73 1.52 8.10
CA LEU A 157 8.78 0.59 7.49
C LEU A 157 7.95 -0.10 8.59
N MET A 158 6.65 -0.11 8.41
CA MET A 158 5.70 -0.79 9.29
C MET A 158 4.81 -1.71 8.46
N CYS A 159 5.19 -2.97 8.33
CA CYS A 159 4.36 -4.04 7.77
C CYS A 159 3.28 -4.51 8.75
N ALA A 160 2.32 -5.30 8.28
CA ALA A 160 1.15 -5.77 9.02
C ALA A 160 0.44 -4.62 9.76
N SER A 161 0.33 -3.47 9.10
CA SER A 161 -0.19 -2.24 9.67
C SER A 161 -1.24 -1.60 8.75
N PRO A 162 -2.37 -2.29 8.48
CA PRO A 162 -3.41 -1.76 7.61
C PRO A 162 -3.96 -0.45 8.15
N VAL A 163 -4.11 0.53 7.25
CA VAL A 163 -4.82 1.77 7.55
C VAL A 163 -6.31 1.49 7.59
N VAL A 164 -6.95 1.84 8.69
CA VAL A 164 -8.38 1.60 8.91
C VAL A 164 -9.20 2.88 8.82
N ASP A 165 -8.58 4.03 9.04
CA ASP A 165 -9.24 5.32 8.86
C ASP A 165 -8.22 6.45 8.61
N THR A 166 -8.73 7.60 8.13
CA THR A 166 -7.95 8.81 7.86
C THR A 166 -8.32 9.89 8.87
N LEU A 167 -7.30 10.50 9.47
CA LEU A 167 -7.49 11.61 10.39
C LEU A 167 -7.66 12.91 9.60
N VAL A 168 -8.86 13.47 9.68
CA VAL A 168 -9.20 14.69 8.96
C VAL A 168 -9.70 15.79 9.90
N THR A 169 -9.43 17.03 9.54
CA THR A 169 -10.03 18.21 10.15
C THR A 169 -10.63 19.09 9.06
N ALA A 170 -11.76 19.70 9.37
CA ALA A 170 -12.38 20.65 8.44
C ALA A 170 -11.56 21.95 8.37
N LYS A 171 -11.27 22.40 7.15
CA LYS A 171 -10.60 23.67 6.88
C LYS A 171 -11.35 24.42 5.79
N GLY A 172 -12.30 25.26 6.19
CA GLY A 172 -13.23 25.86 5.26
C GLY A 172 -14.09 24.81 4.56
N ASN A 173 -14.10 24.83 3.22
CA ASN A 173 -14.87 23.88 2.40
C ASN A 173 -14.07 22.60 2.04
N ARG A 174 -12.94 22.36 2.68
CA ARG A 174 -12.07 21.19 2.38
C ARG A 174 -11.74 20.44 3.65
N ASN A 175 -11.51 19.15 3.52
CA ASN A 175 -10.90 18.34 4.56
C ASN A 175 -9.38 18.45 4.45
N GLN A 176 -8.72 18.67 5.57
CA GLN A 176 -7.27 18.57 5.67
C GLN A 176 -6.93 17.26 6.37
N VAL A 177 -6.19 16.41 5.69
CA VAL A 177 -5.62 15.19 6.29
C VAL A 177 -4.45 15.61 7.17
N TYR A 178 -4.41 15.09 8.42
CA TYR A 178 -3.32 15.30 9.35
C TYR A 178 -2.73 14.00 9.88
N GLY A 179 -3.17 12.87 9.37
CA GLY A 179 -2.66 11.55 9.73
C GLY A 179 -3.59 10.41 9.35
N VAL A 180 -3.28 9.24 9.88
CA VAL A 180 -4.05 8.02 9.68
C VAL A 180 -4.20 7.23 10.98
N CYS A 181 -5.22 6.37 11.02
CA CYS A 181 -5.39 5.33 12.04
C CYS A 181 -4.99 3.98 11.43
N VAL A 182 -4.12 3.27 12.12
CA VAL A 182 -3.68 1.93 11.71
C VAL A 182 -4.12 0.89 12.75
N MET A 183 -4.34 -0.33 12.28
CA MET A 183 -4.48 -1.49 13.15
C MET A 183 -3.11 -2.16 13.26
N ARG A 184 -2.53 -2.19 14.45
CA ARG A 184 -1.24 -2.78 14.70
C ARG A 184 -1.29 -3.70 15.91
N GLN A 185 -0.85 -4.95 15.74
CA GLN A 185 -0.88 -5.95 16.83
C GLN A 185 -2.27 -6.08 17.49
N GLY A 186 -3.34 -5.98 16.70
CA GLY A 186 -4.72 -6.01 17.20
C GLY A 186 -5.18 -4.74 17.94
N MET A 187 -4.39 -3.67 17.93
CA MET A 187 -4.68 -2.40 18.60
C MET A 187 -4.66 -1.23 17.62
N LEU A 188 -5.52 -0.24 17.87
CA LEU A 188 -5.54 0.99 17.09
C LEU A 188 -4.40 1.92 17.51
N GLN A 189 -3.74 2.51 16.52
CA GLN A 189 -2.69 3.50 16.69
C GLN A 189 -2.91 4.69 15.77
N LYS A 190 -2.72 5.90 16.27
CA LYS A 190 -2.66 7.12 15.46
C LYS A 190 -1.24 7.36 14.96
N ILE A 191 -1.14 7.78 13.71
CA ILE A 191 0.08 8.30 13.13
C ILE A 191 -0.25 9.66 12.53
N GLU A 192 0.45 10.70 12.98
CA GLU A 192 0.22 12.08 12.58
C GLU A 192 1.37 12.60 11.72
N ALA A 193 1.05 13.28 10.64
CA ALA A 193 2.00 13.96 9.77
C ALA A 193 1.33 15.11 9.02
N PRO A 194 2.08 16.17 8.67
CA PRO A 194 1.59 17.23 7.81
C PRO A 194 1.32 16.79 6.38
N VAL A 195 1.98 15.72 5.91
CA VAL A 195 1.83 15.18 4.57
C VAL A 195 1.50 13.69 4.64
N THR A 196 0.46 13.28 3.91
CA THR A 196 0.10 11.87 3.73
C THR A 196 0.01 11.57 2.24
N ILE A 197 0.73 10.55 1.80
CA ILE A 197 0.73 10.06 0.42
C ILE A 197 -0.09 8.78 0.38
N ASP A 198 -1.17 8.79 -0.40
CA ASP A 198 -1.94 7.58 -0.69
C ASP A 198 -1.32 6.85 -1.87
N ALA A 199 -0.62 5.77 -1.58
CA ALA A 199 -0.03 4.86 -2.56
C ALA A 199 -0.68 3.47 -2.49
N THR A 200 -1.89 3.39 -1.93
CA THR A 200 -2.69 2.16 -1.91
C THR A 200 -3.20 1.84 -3.31
N GLY A 201 -3.41 0.57 -3.58
CA GLY A 201 -4.03 0.14 -4.84
C GLY A 201 -5.50 0.52 -4.96
N THR A 202 -6.11 1.04 -3.89
CA THR A 202 -7.56 1.27 -3.77
C THR A 202 -7.94 2.73 -3.58
N GLY A 203 -6.98 3.63 -3.32
CA GLY A 203 -7.26 5.02 -2.97
C GLY A 203 -7.96 5.16 -1.60
N LEU A 204 -7.68 4.22 -0.68
CA LEU A 204 -8.36 4.13 0.61
C LEU A 204 -8.28 5.42 1.44
N VAL A 205 -7.10 6.04 1.49
CA VAL A 205 -6.87 7.25 2.29
C VAL A 205 -7.68 8.41 1.72
N ALA A 206 -7.67 8.58 0.41
CA ALA A 206 -8.44 9.61 -0.27
C ALA A 206 -9.95 9.42 -0.07
N ALA A 207 -10.44 8.19 -0.23
CA ALA A 207 -11.85 7.86 0.00
C ALA A 207 -12.27 8.16 1.45
N LYS A 208 -11.47 7.74 2.43
CA LYS A 208 -11.72 8.00 3.85
C LYS A 208 -11.56 9.49 4.22
N ALA A 209 -10.79 10.25 3.47
CA ALA A 209 -10.69 11.69 3.61
C ALA A 209 -11.92 12.45 3.05
N GLY A 210 -12.84 11.75 2.41
CA GLY A 210 -14.06 12.32 1.84
C GLY A 210 -13.89 12.83 0.41
N CYS A 211 -12.89 12.36 -0.33
CA CYS A 211 -12.79 12.62 -1.76
C CYS A 211 -13.89 11.87 -2.53
N GLU A 212 -14.40 12.50 -3.58
CA GLU A 212 -15.29 11.81 -4.51
C GLU A 212 -14.50 10.73 -5.28
N TYR A 213 -15.13 9.59 -5.47
CA TYR A 213 -14.56 8.48 -6.24
C TYR A 213 -15.64 7.69 -6.94
N PHE A 214 -15.28 7.03 -8.03
CA PHE A 214 -16.15 6.11 -8.73
C PHE A 214 -15.86 4.69 -8.26
N TYR A 215 -16.90 3.92 -8.05
CA TYR A 215 -16.80 2.54 -7.62
C TYR A 215 -17.51 1.60 -8.59
N GLY A 216 -16.82 0.54 -8.97
CA GLY A 216 -17.33 -0.46 -9.90
C GLY A 216 -17.05 -0.12 -11.36
N SER A 217 -17.74 -0.82 -12.24
CA SER A 217 -17.68 -0.58 -13.69
C SER A 217 -18.95 0.12 -14.14
N ASP A 218 -18.82 0.99 -15.11
CA ASP A 218 -19.96 1.57 -15.78
C ASP A 218 -20.78 0.50 -16.49
N ALA A 219 -22.08 0.72 -16.60
CA ALA A 219 -22.92 -0.21 -17.33
C ALA A 219 -22.63 -0.12 -18.83
N ARG A 220 -22.64 -1.26 -19.51
CA ARG A 220 -22.42 -1.35 -20.97
C ARG A 220 -23.22 -0.31 -21.78
N LYS A 221 -24.44 0.00 -21.34
CA LYS A 221 -25.33 0.99 -21.98
C LYS A 221 -24.81 2.42 -21.89
N ASP A 222 -23.96 2.75 -20.91
CA ASP A 222 -23.53 4.12 -20.63
C ASP A 222 -22.50 4.59 -21.67
N PHE A 223 -21.74 3.67 -22.26
CA PHE A 223 -20.75 3.93 -23.30
C PHE A 223 -21.06 3.25 -24.64
N ASN A 224 -22.28 2.70 -24.80
CA ASN A 224 -22.68 2.01 -26.04
C ASN A 224 -21.66 0.93 -26.48
N GLU A 225 -21.05 0.23 -25.52
CA GLU A 225 -20.11 -0.85 -25.80
C GLU A 225 -20.82 -2.07 -26.39
N ARG A 226 -20.14 -2.77 -27.32
CA ARG A 226 -20.66 -3.94 -28.06
C ARG A 226 -20.43 -5.26 -27.31
#